data_d4d9d776a2671f29c87e04c97d42eb44
#
_entry.id   d4d9d776a2671f29c87e04c97d42eb44
#
_cell.length_a   1.000
_cell.length_b   1.000
_cell.length_c   1.000
_cell.angle_alpha   90.00
_cell.angle_beta   90.00
_cell.angle_gamma   90.00
#
_symmetry.space_group_name_H-M   'P 1'
#
loop_
_entity.id
_entity.type
_entity.pdbx_description
1 polymer ?
#
loop_
_entity_poly.entity_id
_entity_poly.type
_entity_poly.pdbx_seq_one_letter_code
_entity_poly.pdbx_strand_id
1 'polypeptide(L)'
;MNKLLTSLCLALAALGSLSAQAAAWPDKPVTIVVPFPPGGSTDTLARAIAPKLQEQLGQTFIVDNKAGATGTIGAGQVKRAAPDGYTLLLSSLGPFVIAPHLIKGMPYDALKDFDLLTVAVQAPNVLVVPAASPLKTVADVIAAAKKEPGK
;
A
#
# COMPACT_ATOMS: atom_id res chain seq x y z
N MET A 1 52.42 37.47 -3.51
CA MET A 1 51.78 36.43 -4.40
C MET A 1 50.99 35.41 -3.60
N ASN A 2 51.44 34.99 -2.43
CA ASN A 2 50.74 33.93 -1.61
C ASN A 2 49.43 34.37 -0.91
N LYS A 3 49.27 35.65 -0.57
CA LYS A 3 48.03 36.12 0.12
C LYS A 3 46.80 36.18 -0.79
N LEU A 4 46.98 36.41 -2.08
CA LEU A 4 45.90 36.39 -3.09
C LEU A 4 45.41 34.97 -3.37
N LEU A 5 46.34 34.02 -3.45
CA LEU A 5 45.98 32.59 -3.62
C LEU A 5 45.23 32.01 -2.43
N THR A 6 45.64 32.34 -1.20
CA THR A 6 44.95 31.88 0.00
C THR A 6 43.55 32.49 0.13
N SER A 7 43.35 33.77 -0.22
CA SER A 7 41.99 34.36 -0.24
C SER A 7 41.08 33.77 -1.29
N LEU A 8 41.61 33.39 -2.43
CA LEU A 8 40.84 32.74 -3.52
C LEU A 8 40.41 31.31 -3.12
N CYS A 9 41.31 30.56 -2.48
CA CYS A 9 40.96 29.22 -1.97
C CYS A 9 39.91 29.27 -0.83
N LEU A 10 39.97 30.28 0.07
CA LEU A 10 38.93 30.43 1.08
C LEU A 10 37.58 30.83 0.48
N ALA A 11 37.56 31.66 -0.55
CA ALA A 11 36.32 32.03 -1.23
C ALA A 11 35.68 30.85 -1.98
N LEU A 12 36.48 29.99 -2.61
CA LEU A 12 35.99 28.76 -3.25
C LEU A 12 35.48 27.74 -2.24
N ALA A 13 36.10 27.62 -1.09
CA ALA A 13 35.64 26.73 -0.01
C ALA A 13 34.30 27.19 0.59
N ALA A 14 34.05 28.49 0.68
CA ALA A 14 32.77 29.05 1.16
C ALA A 14 31.62 28.85 0.17
N LEU A 15 31.89 28.78 -1.14
CA LEU A 15 30.86 28.46 -2.15
C LEU A 15 30.49 26.96 -2.21
N GLY A 16 31.35 26.06 -1.71
CA GLY A 16 31.10 24.61 -1.65
C GLY A 16 30.11 24.16 -0.57
N SER A 17 29.71 25.05 0.33
CA SER A 17 28.81 24.75 1.44
C SER A 17 27.33 25.00 1.14
N LEU A 18 26.90 25.10 -0.14
CA LEU A 18 25.50 24.92 -0.46
C LEU A 18 25.16 23.45 -0.19
N SER A 19 24.85 23.15 1.08
CA SER A 19 24.23 21.90 1.48
C SER A 19 23.03 21.73 0.57
N ALA A 20 23.08 20.74 -0.31
CA ALA A 20 21.89 20.27 -1.00
C ALA A 20 20.93 19.86 0.10
N GLN A 21 20.03 20.75 0.48
CA GLN A 21 18.97 20.47 1.42
C GLN A 21 18.09 19.45 0.68
N ALA A 22 18.30 18.17 0.98
CA ALA A 22 17.44 17.13 0.47
C ALA A 22 16.01 17.56 0.83
N ALA A 23 15.20 17.82 -0.17
CA ALA A 23 13.81 18.21 0.04
C ALA A 23 13.18 17.16 0.95
N ALA A 24 12.57 17.62 2.05
CA ALA A 24 11.96 16.71 3.02
C ALA A 24 10.84 15.94 2.30
N TRP A 25 10.93 14.62 2.31
CA TRP A 25 9.84 13.79 1.79
C TRP A 25 8.61 13.89 2.70
N PRO A 26 7.40 14.02 2.14
CA PRO A 26 7.05 14.20 0.73
C PRO A 26 7.07 15.68 0.31
N ASP A 27 7.63 16.00 -0.87
CA ASP A 27 7.64 17.34 -1.48
C ASP A 27 6.59 17.52 -2.58
N LYS A 28 5.89 16.43 -2.95
CA LYS A 28 4.81 16.36 -3.95
C LYS A 28 3.72 15.38 -3.50
N PRO A 29 2.54 15.37 -4.14
CA PRO A 29 1.45 14.45 -3.79
C PRO A 29 1.88 12.97 -3.84
N VAL A 30 1.40 12.21 -2.86
CA VAL A 30 1.62 10.75 -2.73
C VAL A 30 0.35 10.02 -3.17
N THR A 31 0.49 9.00 -4.00
CA THR A 31 -0.64 8.15 -4.42
C THR A 31 -0.69 6.87 -3.59
N ILE A 32 -1.85 6.60 -2.98
CA ILE A 32 -2.16 5.31 -2.34
C ILE A 32 -3.01 4.48 -3.30
N VAL A 33 -2.40 3.50 -3.94
CA VAL A 33 -3.09 2.56 -4.80
C VAL A 33 -3.83 1.54 -3.94
N VAL A 34 -5.15 1.42 -4.18
CA VAL A 34 -6.01 0.40 -3.55
C VAL A 34 -6.41 -0.58 -4.65
N PRO A 35 -5.97 -1.86 -4.61
CA PRO A 35 -6.18 -2.82 -5.69
C PRO A 35 -7.57 -3.47 -5.68
N PHE A 36 -8.57 -2.76 -5.15
CA PHE A 36 -9.96 -3.20 -5.00
C PHE A 36 -10.94 -2.09 -5.38
N PRO A 37 -12.22 -2.45 -5.69
CA PRO A 37 -13.25 -1.46 -5.98
C PRO A 37 -13.45 -0.45 -4.84
N PRO A 38 -13.88 0.78 -5.15
CA PRO A 38 -14.27 1.77 -4.13
C PRO A 38 -15.36 1.23 -3.20
N GLY A 39 -15.36 1.69 -1.94
CA GLY A 39 -16.35 1.33 -0.92
C GLY A 39 -16.06 0.03 -0.17
N GLY A 40 -15.04 -0.75 -0.55
CA GLY A 40 -14.57 -1.90 0.21
C GLY A 40 -13.79 -1.50 1.47
N SER A 41 -13.52 -2.48 2.34
CA SER A 41 -12.80 -2.24 3.62
C SER A 41 -11.42 -1.57 3.42
N THR A 42 -10.67 -2.00 2.42
CA THR A 42 -9.36 -1.42 2.11
C THR A 42 -9.47 0.02 1.60
N ASP A 43 -10.47 0.32 0.76
CA ASP A 43 -10.73 1.68 0.28
C ASP A 43 -11.16 2.61 1.43
N THR A 44 -12.08 2.13 2.27
CA THR A 44 -12.55 2.86 3.46
C THR A 44 -11.38 3.20 4.38
N LEU A 45 -10.48 2.24 4.62
CA LEU A 45 -9.28 2.45 5.40
C LEU A 45 -8.35 3.48 4.74
N ALA A 46 -8.06 3.35 3.43
CA ALA A 46 -7.23 4.31 2.70
C ALA A 46 -7.76 5.74 2.83
N ARG A 47 -9.07 5.93 2.65
CA ARG A 47 -9.72 7.24 2.77
C ARG A 47 -9.79 7.76 4.20
N ALA A 48 -9.71 6.88 5.21
CA ALA A 48 -9.63 7.28 6.62
C ALA A 48 -8.22 7.77 7.01
N ILE A 49 -7.18 7.13 6.48
CA ILE A 49 -5.79 7.49 6.82
C ILE A 49 -5.21 8.60 5.92
N ALA A 50 -5.60 8.72 4.66
CA ALA A 50 -5.05 9.71 3.74
C ALA A 50 -5.12 11.15 4.28
N PRO A 51 -6.24 11.65 4.85
CA PRO A 51 -6.31 12.98 5.45
C PRO A 51 -5.37 13.15 6.66
N LYS A 52 -5.17 12.09 7.44
CA LYS A 52 -4.27 12.11 8.60
C LYS A 52 -2.80 12.17 8.19
N LEU A 53 -2.43 11.44 7.14
CA LEU A 53 -1.11 11.54 6.56
C LEU A 53 -0.87 12.94 5.97
N GLN A 54 -1.86 13.51 5.28
CA GLN A 54 -1.79 14.89 4.77
C GLN A 54 -1.60 15.90 5.89
N GLU A 55 -2.34 15.77 7.00
CA GLU A 55 -2.22 16.64 8.18
C GLU A 55 -0.81 16.57 8.79
N GLN A 56 -0.23 15.38 8.86
CA GLN A 56 1.07 15.17 9.50
C GLN A 56 2.26 15.50 8.60
N LEU A 57 2.15 15.22 7.30
CA LEU A 57 3.26 15.29 6.35
C LEU A 57 3.19 16.50 5.41
N GLY A 58 2.10 17.28 5.46
CA GLY A 58 1.97 18.53 4.73
C GLY A 58 1.72 18.38 3.22
N GLN A 59 1.55 17.15 2.72
CA GLN A 59 1.32 16.88 1.29
C GLN A 59 0.05 16.08 1.06
N THR A 60 -0.55 16.23 -0.13
CA THR A 60 -1.78 15.51 -0.48
C THR A 60 -1.54 14.02 -0.65
N PHE A 61 -2.40 13.19 -0.05
CA PHE A 61 -2.44 11.75 -0.27
C PHE A 61 -3.68 11.38 -1.08
N ILE A 62 -3.48 10.88 -2.30
CA ILE A 62 -4.53 10.57 -3.28
C ILE A 62 -4.82 9.08 -3.24
N VAL A 63 -6.08 8.70 -3.00
CA VAL A 63 -6.50 7.29 -3.06
C VAL A 63 -6.93 6.96 -4.49
N ASP A 64 -6.24 5.99 -5.11
CA ASP A 64 -6.47 5.53 -6.48
C ASP A 64 -6.86 4.04 -6.51
N ASN A 65 -8.10 3.74 -6.88
CA ASN A 65 -8.61 2.38 -6.95
C ASN A 65 -8.25 1.71 -8.28
N LYS A 66 -7.44 0.65 -8.24
CA LYS A 66 -7.00 -0.15 -9.40
C LYS A 66 -7.44 -1.61 -9.24
N ALA A 67 -8.73 -1.82 -9.31
CA ALA A 67 -9.34 -3.15 -9.15
C ALA A 67 -9.05 -4.07 -10.34
N GLY A 68 -9.08 -5.38 -10.09
CA GLY A 68 -9.04 -6.43 -11.10
C GLY A 68 -8.08 -7.58 -10.75
N ALA A 69 -8.38 -8.74 -11.29
CA ALA A 69 -7.62 -9.99 -11.10
C ALA A 69 -7.21 -10.23 -9.63
N THR A 70 -8.18 -10.19 -8.72
CA THR A 70 -7.96 -10.39 -7.28
C THR A 70 -6.94 -9.41 -6.67
N GLY A 71 -6.83 -8.19 -7.24
CA GLY A 71 -5.90 -7.14 -6.78
C GLY A 71 -4.51 -7.17 -7.43
N THR A 72 -4.21 -8.14 -8.29
CA THR A 72 -2.89 -8.26 -8.91
C THR A 72 -2.62 -7.16 -9.94
N ILE A 73 -3.66 -6.55 -10.54
CA ILE A 73 -3.50 -5.42 -11.47
C ILE A 73 -2.93 -4.21 -10.72
N GLY A 74 -3.55 -3.80 -9.63
CA GLY A 74 -3.08 -2.68 -8.82
C GLY A 74 -1.70 -2.92 -8.20
N ALA A 75 -1.46 -4.11 -7.65
CA ALA A 75 -0.16 -4.48 -7.11
C ALA A 75 0.93 -4.46 -8.21
N GLY A 76 0.64 -5.00 -9.39
CA GLY A 76 1.56 -4.96 -10.53
C GLY A 76 1.85 -3.53 -11.04
N GLN A 77 0.91 -2.59 -10.89
CA GLN A 77 1.14 -1.18 -11.19
C GLN A 77 2.16 -0.58 -10.21
N VAL A 78 1.98 -0.82 -8.91
CA VAL A 78 2.89 -0.30 -7.88
C VAL A 78 4.29 -0.89 -8.03
N LYS A 79 4.43 -2.18 -8.32
CA LYS A 79 5.72 -2.83 -8.62
C LYS A 79 6.49 -2.12 -9.75
N ARG A 80 5.79 -1.55 -10.73
CA ARG A 80 6.42 -0.82 -11.86
C ARG A 80 6.66 0.66 -11.60
N ALA A 81 6.14 1.19 -10.51
CA ALA A 81 6.37 2.59 -10.12
C ALA A 81 7.82 2.79 -9.66
N ALA A 82 8.26 4.06 -9.65
CA ALA A 82 9.56 4.41 -9.07
C ALA A 82 9.57 4.08 -7.56
N PRO A 83 10.67 3.52 -7.03
CA PRO A 83 10.78 3.21 -5.60
C PRO A 83 11.17 4.45 -4.77
N ASP A 84 10.47 5.55 -4.99
CA ASP A 84 10.73 6.87 -4.39
C ASP A 84 9.77 7.23 -3.23
N GLY A 85 8.87 6.30 -2.88
CA GLY A 85 7.88 6.48 -1.81
C GLY A 85 6.63 7.27 -2.22
N TYR A 86 6.50 7.73 -3.48
CA TYR A 86 5.32 8.49 -3.93
C TYR A 86 4.19 7.63 -4.49
N THR A 87 4.42 6.33 -4.64
CA THR A 87 3.38 5.36 -4.98
C THR A 87 3.37 4.25 -3.95
N LEU A 88 2.36 4.28 -3.09
CA LEU A 88 2.15 3.31 -2.02
C LEU A 88 1.06 2.32 -2.41
N LEU A 89 1.13 1.11 -1.88
CA LEU A 89 0.07 0.11 -2.01
C LEU A 89 -0.58 -0.15 -0.67
N LEU A 90 -1.88 0.07 -0.56
CA LEU A 90 -2.67 -0.42 0.58
C LEU A 90 -3.54 -1.58 0.11
N SER A 91 -3.23 -2.77 0.60
CA SER A 91 -3.83 -4.02 0.12
C SER A 91 -4.21 -4.95 1.27
N SER A 92 -4.94 -6.01 0.94
CA SER A 92 -5.17 -7.16 1.81
C SER A 92 -4.18 -8.29 1.52
N LEU A 93 -4.29 -9.40 2.24
CA LEU A 93 -3.46 -10.59 2.06
C LEU A 93 -3.65 -11.28 0.69
N GLY A 94 -4.81 -11.08 0.03
CA GLY A 94 -5.17 -11.78 -1.21
C GLY A 94 -4.08 -11.74 -2.29
N PRO A 95 -3.66 -10.56 -2.76
CA PRO A 95 -2.64 -10.41 -3.79
C PRO A 95 -1.25 -10.94 -3.41
N PHE A 96 -0.93 -10.99 -2.12
CA PHE A 96 0.41 -11.31 -1.63
C PHE A 96 0.58 -12.75 -1.18
N VAL A 97 -0.46 -13.33 -0.56
CA VAL A 97 -0.37 -14.65 0.07
C VAL A 97 -1.21 -15.69 -0.68
N ILE A 98 -2.35 -15.31 -1.27
CA ILE A 98 -3.27 -16.26 -1.89
C ILE A 98 -3.04 -16.33 -3.41
N ALA A 99 -3.00 -15.18 -4.09
CA ALA A 99 -2.90 -15.12 -5.54
C ALA A 99 -1.66 -15.85 -6.12
N PRO A 100 -0.46 -15.80 -5.49
CA PRO A 100 0.71 -16.54 -5.99
C PRO A 100 0.51 -18.05 -6.11
N HIS A 101 -0.37 -18.64 -5.29
CA HIS A 101 -0.67 -20.06 -5.32
C HIS A 101 -1.79 -20.44 -6.32
N LEU A 102 -2.59 -19.46 -6.76
CA LEU A 102 -3.74 -19.68 -7.62
C LEU A 102 -3.52 -19.21 -9.05
N ILE A 103 -2.71 -18.18 -9.26
CA ILE A 103 -2.52 -17.52 -10.55
C ILE A 103 -1.14 -17.89 -11.10
N LYS A 104 -1.14 -18.54 -12.27
CA LYS A 104 0.11 -18.80 -13.00
C LYS A 104 0.58 -17.52 -13.71
N GLY A 105 1.89 -17.27 -13.68
CA GLY A 105 2.46 -16.09 -14.37
C GLY A 105 2.16 -14.78 -13.65
N MET A 106 2.26 -14.76 -12.32
CA MET A 106 2.15 -13.55 -11.52
C MET A 106 3.07 -12.43 -12.04
N PRO A 107 2.59 -11.18 -12.14
CA PRO A 107 3.39 -10.06 -12.65
C PRO A 107 4.41 -9.51 -11.64
N TYR A 108 4.47 -10.08 -10.44
CA TYR A 108 5.38 -9.68 -9.37
C TYR A 108 5.68 -10.84 -8.41
N ASP A 109 6.80 -10.72 -7.71
CA ASP A 109 7.15 -11.51 -6.53
C ASP A 109 6.77 -10.73 -5.27
N ALA A 110 5.83 -11.27 -4.48
CA ALA A 110 5.28 -10.59 -3.30
C ALA A 110 6.33 -10.30 -2.21
N LEU A 111 7.43 -11.06 -2.17
CA LEU A 111 8.47 -10.92 -1.14
C LEU A 111 9.68 -10.09 -1.60
N LYS A 112 9.87 -9.92 -2.92
CA LYS A 112 11.07 -9.28 -3.47
C LYS A 112 10.81 -7.94 -4.13
N ASP A 113 9.58 -7.75 -4.64
CA ASP A 113 9.23 -6.59 -5.47
C ASP A 113 8.60 -5.45 -4.66
N PHE A 114 8.46 -5.59 -3.34
CA PHE A 114 7.84 -4.59 -2.47
C PHE A 114 8.59 -4.44 -1.15
N ASP A 115 8.75 -3.19 -0.71
CA ASP A 115 9.17 -2.87 0.65
C ASP A 115 7.92 -2.79 1.54
N LEU A 116 7.79 -3.75 2.46
CA LEU A 116 6.64 -3.83 3.37
C LEU A 116 6.81 -2.86 4.53
N LEU A 117 5.98 -1.83 4.60
CA LEU A 117 6.09 -0.78 5.61
C LEU A 117 5.49 -1.21 6.95
N THR A 118 4.22 -1.63 6.95
CA THR A 118 3.50 -2.01 8.17
C THR A 118 2.20 -2.75 7.88
N VAL A 119 1.65 -3.38 8.91
CA VAL A 119 0.27 -3.88 8.94
C VAL A 119 -0.62 -2.77 9.48
N ALA A 120 -1.38 -2.11 8.61
CA ALA A 120 -2.20 -0.96 8.98
C ALA A 120 -3.34 -1.32 9.95
N VAL A 121 -4.01 -2.47 9.73
CA VAL A 121 -5.07 -3.00 10.61
C VAL A 121 -5.07 -4.53 10.56
N GLN A 122 -5.61 -5.13 11.61
CA GLN A 122 -6.00 -6.54 11.65
C GLN A 122 -7.49 -6.62 11.92
N ALA A 123 -8.24 -7.28 11.02
CA ALA A 123 -9.67 -7.50 11.16
C ALA A 123 -9.97 -9.00 11.10
N PRO A 124 -10.67 -9.57 12.10
CA PRO A 124 -11.08 -10.96 12.05
C PRO A 124 -12.18 -11.16 11.01
N ASN A 125 -12.14 -12.30 10.31
CA ASN A 125 -13.29 -12.76 9.53
C ASN A 125 -14.28 -13.46 10.46
N VAL A 126 -15.57 -13.14 10.32
CA VAL A 126 -16.64 -13.77 11.06
C VAL A 126 -17.61 -14.46 10.10
N LEU A 127 -18.01 -15.68 10.44
CA LEU A 127 -19.07 -16.39 9.74
C LEU A 127 -20.39 -16.03 10.41
N VAL A 128 -21.32 -15.47 9.65
CA VAL A 128 -22.63 -15.06 10.16
C VAL A 128 -23.75 -15.75 9.40
N VAL A 129 -24.87 -15.97 10.08
CA VAL A 129 -26.12 -16.43 9.50
C VAL A 129 -27.26 -15.50 9.96
N PRO A 130 -28.39 -15.44 9.23
CA PRO A 130 -29.56 -14.69 9.70
C PRO A 130 -29.98 -15.10 11.10
N ALA A 131 -30.45 -14.16 11.93
CA ALA A 131 -30.83 -14.44 13.31
C ALA A 131 -31.88 -15.55 13.44
N ALA A 132 -32.81 -15.67 12.48
CA ALA A 132 -33.84 -16.70 12.40
C ALA A 132 -33.30 -18.05 11.86
N SER A 133 -32.04 -18.16 11.46
CA SER A 133 -31.46 -19.41 10.95
C SER A 133 -31.45 -20.50 12.04
N PRO A 134 -31.75 -21.76 11.68
CA PRO A 134 -31.60 -22.89 12.60
C PRO A 134 -30.13 -23.26 12.84
N LEU A 135 -29.21 -22.79 11.97
CA LEU A 135 -27.77 -23.05 12.09
C LEU A 135 -27.20 -22.21 13.22
N LYS A 136 -26.58 -22.83 14.23
CA LYS A 136 -26.01 -22.13 15.38
C LYS A 136 -24.52 -22.36 15.56
N THR A 137 -23.97 -23.36 14.89
CA THR A 137 -22.56 -23.73 14.98
C THR A 137 -21.95 -23.94 13.59
N VAL A 138 -20.62 -23.94 13.50
CA VAL A 138 -19.91 -24.32 12.28
C VAL A 138 -20.24 -25.75 11.85
N ALA A 139 -20.44 -26.65 12.81
CA ALA A 139 -20.85 -28.04 12.53
C ALA A 139 -22.20 -28.10 11.82
N ASP A 140 -23.18 -27.28 12.22
CA ASP A 140 -24.49 -27.20 11.58
C ASP A 140 -24.34 -26.72 10.12
N VAL A 141 -23.50 -25.72 9.88
CA VAL A 141 -23.21 -25.20 8.52
C VAL A 141 -22.59 -26.29 7.65
N ILE A 142 -21.61 -27.03 8.17
CA ILE A 142 -20.97 -28.14 7.45
C ILE A 142 -21.98 -29.24 7.15
N ALA A 143 -22.84 -29.60 8.11
CA ALA A 143 -23.87 -30.63 7.90
C ALA A 143 -24.87 -30.20 6.83
N ALA A 144 -25.32 -28.94 6.84
CA ALA A 144 -26.23 -28.41 5.83
C ALA A 144 -25.58 -28.41 4.44
N ALA A 145 -24.34 -27.95 4.32
CA ALA A 145 -23.61 -27.92 3.06
C ALA A 145 -23.37 -29.33 2.46
N LYS A 146 -23.14 -30.33 3.32
CA LYS A 146 -23.02 -31.73 2.90
C LYS A 146 -24.35 -32.33 2.44
N LYS A 147 -25.46 -31.91 3.07
CA LYS A 147 -26.80 -32.39 2.72
C LYS A 147 -27.29 -31.83 1.38
N GLU A 148 -26.95 -30.59 1.09
CA GLU A 148 -27.39 -29.87 -0.12
C GLU A 148 -26.21 -29.15 -0.78
N PRO A 149 -25.30 -29.86 -1.47
CA PRO A 149 -24.15 -29.24 -2.11
C PRO A 149 -24.55 -28.21 -3.18
N GLY A 150 -23.99 -27.03 -3.11
CA GLY A 150 -24.24 -25.94 -4.09
C GLY A 150 -25.42 -25.02 -3.77
N LYS A 151 -26.04 -25.17 -2.63
CA LYS A 151 -27.04 -24.23 -2.07
C LYS A 151 -26.45 -23.32 -1.01
#